data_5368e407f111c50b45c87fc3c6d3d539
#
_entry.id   5368e407f111c50b45c87fc3c6d3d539
#
_cell.length_a   1.000
_cell.length_b   1.000
_cell.length_c   1.000
_cell.angle_alpha   90.00
_cell.angle_beta   90.00
_cell.angle_gamma   90.00
#
_symmetry.space_group_name_H-M   'P 1'
#
loop_
_entity.id
_entity.type
_entity.pdbx_description
1 polymer ?
#
loop_
_entity_poly.entity_id
_entity_poly.type
_entity_poly.pdbx_seq_one_letter_code
_entity_poly.pdbx_strand_id
1 'polypeptide(L)'
;MRPLLIFSLLLAFCIPVFGQEKPLSQTEYVQMLYSIERKAIKKEEVVDALRRRGIGFALTDGIRGLTRSKGANDDELKRALEEAERRRKNPEATKLPTELEVTGIIDKTRRKTLEAVEEMPDFVVKQQIQRSVGYAGTGTFRSQDKLVVGVSYRSSGEESYKLLSINGAIQINPEAKGGYSEAGGTSSTGEFVTMLATIFKAENEADFVPVQTDIIRGRNTVMFEFAVERDKAKQRIVSGSTGLTQSTITGMKGRMWIDRADFRVLRVESEATEIPDGFPVTAARRTIDYDWTMIAEEKYLLPLVSDVRLTVREGGRAFETRNLIRFTNYQKFGTDIIIGPEDSEPVTEEKP
;
A
#
# COMPACT_ATOMS: atom_id res chain seq x y z
N MET A 1 71.86 -12.78 15.80
CA MET A 1 70.80 -13.00 14.75
C MET A 1 69.66 -13.73 15.45
N ARG A 2 68.57 -13.04 15.70
CA ARG A 2 67.32 -13.59 16.24
C ARG A 2 66.27 -13.69 15.09
N PRO A 3 65.61 -14.82 14.87
CA PRO A 3 64.56 -14.88 13.87
C PRO A 3 63.25 -14.31 14.43
N LEU A 4 62.65 -13.39 13.67
CA LEU A 4 61.30 -12.84 13.88
C LEU A 4 60.30 -13.92 13.43
N LEU A 5 59.48 -14.41 14.37
CA LEU A 5 58.32 -15.24 14.08
C LEU A 5 57.14 -14.32 13.71
N ILE A 6 56.73 -14.33 12.43
CA ILE A 6 55.53 -13.65 11.97
C ILE A 6 54.35 -14.57 12.28
N PHE A 7 53.52 -14.14 13.26
CA PHE A 7 52.28 -14.82 13.61
C PHE A 7 51.18 -14.27 12.66
N SER A 8 50.86 -15.05 11.65
CA SER A 8 49.76 -14.73 10.71
C SER A 8 48.43 -15.02 11.38
N LEU A 9 47.72 -13.97 11.82
CA LEU A 9 46.39 -14.05 12.42
C LEU A 9 45.38 -14.21 11.30
N LEU A 10 44.92 -15.45 11.04
CA LEU A 10 43.78 -15.74 10.19
C LEU A 10 42.50 -15.25 10.88
N LEU A 11 42.03 -14.08 10.49
CA LEU A 11 40.66 -13.64 10.80
C LEU A 11 39.67 -14.52 10.02
N ALA A 12 39.10 -15.50 10.71
CA ALA A 12 37.96 -16.22 10.21
C ALA A 12 36.74 -15.25 10.17
N PHE A 13 36.41 -14.76 8.99
CA PHE A 13 35.15 -14.08 8.74
C PHE A 13 34.05 -15.14 8.93
N CYS A 14 33.42 -15.16 10.10
CA CYS A 14 32.12 -15.83 10.27
C CYS A 14 31.10 -15.06 9.47
N ILE A 15 30.85 -15.49 8.23
CA ILE A 15 29.65 -15.10 7.47
C ILE A 15 28.46 -15.64 8.28
N PRO A 16 27.54 -14.80 8.77
CA PRO A 16 26.32 -15.30 9.39
C PRO A 16 25.56 -16.06 8.29
N VAL A 17 25.53 -17.37 8.40
CA VAL A 17 24.57 -18.21 7.68
C VAL A 17 23.22 -17.79 8.22
N PHE A 18 22.46 -17.00 7.46
CA PHE A 18 21.06 -16.75 7.73
C PHE A 18 20.31 -18.09 7.59
N GLY A 19 20.36 -18.88 8.65
CA GLY A 19 19.52 -20.06 8.80
C GLY A 19 18.07 -19.55 8.79
N GLN A 20 17.26 -20.08 7.88
CA GLN A 20 15.82 -19.80 7.88
C GLN A 20 15.29 -20.06 9.29
N GLU A 21 14.78 -19.01 9.93
CA GLU A 21 14.15 -19.13 11.24
C GLU A 21 12.99 -20.15 11.12
N LYS A 22 12.81 -20.98 12.16
CA LYS A 22 11.76 -22.00 12.17
C LYS A 22 10.39 -21.35 12.01
N PRO A 23 9.51 -21.87 11.14
CA PRO A 23 8.14 -21.35 10.98
C PRO A 23 7.41 -21.27 12.33
N LEU A 24 6.57 -20.25 12.48
CA LEU A 24 5.74 -20.10 13.67
C LEU A 24 4.85 -21.31 13.87
N SER A 25 4.87 -21.91 15.06
CA SER A 25 3.87 -22.90 15.47
C SER A 25 2.54 -22.21 15.78
N GLN A 26 1.44 -22.96 15.71
CA GLN A 26 0.13 -22.41 16.07
C GLN A 26 0.09 -21.87 17.50
N THR A 27 0.68 -22.61 18.45
CA THR A 27 0.75 -22.20 19.86
C THR A 27 1.51 -20.90 20.03
N GLU A 28 2.68 -20.76 19.38
CA GLU A 28 3.51 -19.56 19.42
C GLU A 28 2.74 -18.35 18.83
N TYR A 29 2.12 -18.52 17.67
CA TYR A 29 1.31 -17.46 17.05
C TYR A 29 0.16 -17.00 17.95
N VAL A 30 -0.57 -17.94 18.53
CA VAL A 30 -1.68 -17.63 19.46
C VAL A 30 -1.16 -16.89 20.69
N GLN A 31 -0.01 -17.27 21.27
CA GLN A 31 0.62 -16.54 22.36
C GLN A 31 0.99 -15.10 21.98
N MET A 32 1.51 -14.89 20.76
CA MET A 32 1.81 -13.54 20.26
C MET A 32 0.52 -12.70 20.15
N LEU A 33 -0.58 -13.24 19.66
CA LEU A 33 -1.87 -12.54 19.60
C LEU A 33 -2.38 -12.10 20.99
N TYR A 34 -2.28 -12.97 22.00
CA TYR A 34 -2.61 -12.58 23.37
C TYR A 34 -1.64 -11.55 23.97
N SER A 35 -0.39 -11.54 23.51
CA SER A 35 0.59 -10.54 23.93
C SER A 35 0.29 -9.15 23.33
N ILE A 36 -0.25 -9.08 22.08
CA ILE A 36 -0.80 -7.84 21.52
C ILE A 36 -1.95 -7.32 22.39
N GLU A 37 -2.92 -8.18 22.72
CA GLU A 37 -4.08 -7.79 23.56
C GLU A 37 -3.64 -7.21 24.91
N ARG A 38 -2.62 -7.80 25.54
CA ARG A 38 -2.04 -7.35 26.82
C ARG A 38 -1.10 -6.15 26.65
N LYS A 39 -0.88 -5.65 25.40
CA LYS A 39 0.08 -4.61 25.06
C LYS A 39 1.53 -4.93 25.46
N ALA A 40 1.88 -6.22 25.55
CA ALA A 40 3.23 -6.68 25.86
C ALA A 40 4.17 -6.65 24.63
N ILE A 41 3.59 -6.81 23.42
CA ILE A 41 4.28 -6.64 22.15
C ILE A 41 3.44 -5.77 21.21
N LYS A 42 4.08 -5.18 20.22
CA LYS A 42 3.40 -4.44 19.17
C LYS A 42 2.92 -5.39 18.08
N LYS A 43 1.83 -5.05 17.39
CA LYS A 43 1.31 -5.83 16.27
C LYS A 43 2.30 -5.93 15.11
N GLU A 44 3.09 -4.88 14.87
CA GLU A 44 4.15 -4.82 13.88
C GLU A 44 5.18 -5.94 14.07
N GLU A 45 5.52 -6.27 15.32
CA GLU A 45 6.43 -7.38 15.64
C GLU A 45 5.86 -8.74 15.21
N VAL A 46 4.53 -8.92 15.32
CA VAL A 46 3.86 -10.14 14.86
C VAL A 46 3.78 -10.20 13.34
N VAL A 47 3.53 -9.07 12.69
CA VAL A 47 3.57 -8.94 11.22
C VAL A 47 4.97 -9.31 10.70
N ASP A 48 6.02 -8.77 11.30
CA ASP A 48 7.39 -9.07 10.92
C ASP A 48 7.77 -10.53 11.16
N ALA A 49 7.31 -11.13 12.26
CA ALA A 49 7.51 -12.56 12.53
C ALA A 49 6.81 -13.45 11.49
N LEU A 50 5.57 -13.12 11.11
CA LEU A 50 4.83 -13.83 10.04
C LEU A 50 5.54 -13.72 8.70
N ARG A 51 6.07 -12.56 8.37
CA ARG A 51 6.78 -12.31 7.11
C ARG A 51 8.12 -13.02 7.05
N ARG A 52 8.93 -12.94 8.11
CA ARG A 52 10.26 -13.58 8.17
C ARG A 52 10.17 -15.10 8.28
N ARG A 53 9.32 -15.61 9.17
CA ARG A 53 9.28 -17.03 9.54
C ARG A 53 8.20 -17.81 8.82
N GLY A 54 7.11 -17.15 8.39
CA GLY A 54 5.92 -17.84 7.92
C GLY A 54 5.22 -18.63 9.03
N ILE A 55 4.31 -19.51 8.64
CA ILE A 55 3.55 -20.39 9.57
C ILE A 55 3.76 -21.85 9.22
N GLY A 56 3.90 -22.70 10.27
CA GLY A 56 4.03 -24.16 10.15
C GLY A 56 2.70 -24.92 10.32
N PHE A 57 1.57 -24.22 10.40
CA PHE A 57 0.24 -24.78 10.62
C PHE A 57 -0.74 -24.31 9.53
N ALA A 58 -1.81 -25.09 9.31
CA ALA A 58 -2.86 -24.72 8.37
C ALA A 58 -3.74 -23.59 8.95
N LEU A 59 -3.99 -22.56 8.15
CA LEU A 59 -4.84 -21.44 8.58
C LEU A 59 -6.31 -21.84 8.56
N THR A 60 -6.96 -21.79 9.74
CA THR A 60 -8.37 -22.07 9.94
C THR A 60 -9.17 -20.79 10.20
N ASP A 61 -10.50 -20.87 10.05
CA ASP A 61 -11.39 -19.74 10.35
C ASP A 61 -11.35 -19.34 11.83
N GLY A 62 -11.08 -20.31 12.72
CA GLY A 62 -10.84 -20.04 14.14
C GLY A 62 -9.63 -19.16 14.38
N ILE A 63 -8.51 -19.43 13.71
CA ILE A 63 -7.30 -18.59 13.77
C ILE A 63 -7.55 -17.22 13.13
N ARG A 64 -8.24 -17.13 11.99
CA ARG A 64 -8.65 -15.85 11.39
C ARG A 64 -9.49 -15.01 12.34
N GLY A 65 -10.50 -15.66 12.98
CA GLY A 65 -11.34 -15.02 14.00
C GLY A 65 -10.55 -14.52 15.20
N LEU A 66 -9.62 -15.33 15.71
CA LEU A 66 -8.74 -14.97 16.82
C LEU A 66 -7.80 -13.80 16.44
N THR A 67 -7.21 -13.85 15.25
CA THR A 67 -6.37 -12.74 14.73
C THR A 67 -7.14 -11.43 14.67
N ARG A 68 -8.39 -11.47 14.17
CA ARG A 68 -9.26 -10.31 14.14
C ARG A 68 -9.55 -9.76 15.53
N SER A 69 -9.91 -10.62 16.48
CA SER A 69 -10.32 -10.19 17.82
C SER A 69 -9.16 -9.72 18.68
N LYS A 70 -8.00 -10.39 18.64
CA LYS A 70 -6.83 -10.09 19.49
C LYS A 70 -5.84 -9.11 18.82
N GLY A 71 -5.79 -9.08 17.50
CA GLY A 71 -4.96 -8.18 16.71
C GLY A 71 -5.61 -6.83 16.42
N ALA A 72 -6.59 -6.38 17.20
CA ALA A 72 -7.30 -5.11 17.03
C ALA A 72 -7.91 -4.92 15.63
N ASN A 73 -8.34 -5.99 14.97
CA ASN A 73 -8.87 -6.01 13.61
C ASN A 73 -7.93 -5.39 12.57
N ASP A 74 -6.63 -5.45 12.82
CA ASP A 74 -5.60 -4.83 11.96
C ASP A 74 -5.51 -5.52 10.60
N ASP A 75 -5.59 -4.73 9.52
CA ASP A 75 -5.63 -5.28 8.16
C ASP A 75 -4.26 -5.76 7.70
N GLU A 76 -3.17 -5.12 8.14
CA GLU A 76 -1.82 -5.55 7.79
C GLU A 76 -1.49 -6.91 8.44
N LEU A 77 -1.86 -7.09 9.71
CA LEU A 77 -1.70 -8.37 10.41
C LEU A 77 -2.52 -9.48 9.73
N LYS A 78 -3.77 -9.18 9.33
CA LYS A 78 -4.60 -10.14 8.58
C LYS A 78 -3.97 -10.50 7.25
N ARG A 79 -3.47 -9.53 6.49
CA ARG A 79 -2.78 -9.77 5.21
C ARG A 79 -1.51 -10.60 5.40
N ALA A 80 -0.65 -10.25 6.35
CA ALA A 80 0.58 -10.99 6.62
C ALA A 80 0.32 -12.47 6.97
N LEU A 81 -0.79 -12.75 7.67
CA LEU A 81 -1.20 -14.12 7.98
C LEU A 81 -1.65 -14.89 6.72
N GLU A 82 -2.45 -14.26 5.84
CA GLU A 82 -2.86 -14.88 4.57
C GLU A 82 -1.66 -15.07 3.61
N GLU A 83 -0.72 -14.12 3.55
CA GLU A 83 0.54 -14.24 2.83
C GLU A 83 1.35 -15.45 3.31
N ALA A 84 1.48 -15.61 4.64
CA ALA A 84 2.19 -16.75 5.23
C ALA A 84 1.52 -18.09 4.88
N GLU A 85 0.18 -18.14 4.83
CA GLU A 85 -0.55 -19.35 4.41
C GLU A 85 -0.38 -19.64 2.93
N ARG A 86 -0.37 -18.62 2.05
CA ARG A 86 -0.10 -18.84 0.62
C ARG A 86 1.30 -19.40 0.38
N ARG A 87 2.32 -18.87 1.07
CA ARG A 87 3.70 -19.39 1.01
C ARG A 87 3.78 -20.84 1.50
N ARG A 88 3.12 -21.14 2.62
CA ARG A 88 3.07 -22.50 3.17
C ARG A 88 2.46 -23.51 2.19
N LYS A 89 1.38 -23.11 1.47
CA LYS A 89 0.71 -23.96 0.47
C LYS A 89 1.49 -24.11 -0.84
N ASN A 90 2.34 -23.15 -1.17
CA ASN A 90 3.01 -23.05 -2.47
C ASN A 90 4.53 -22.81 -2.30
N PRO A 91 5.27 -23.69 -1.62
CA PRO A 91 6.67 -23.43 -1.27
C PRO A 91 7.58 -23.26 -2.48
N GLU A 92 7.35 -23.99 -3.57
CA GLU A 92 8.15 -23.87 -4.80
C GLU A 92 7.87 -22.55 -5.55
N ALA A 93 6.59 -22.17 -5.66
CA ALA A 93 6.19 -20.93 -6.33
C ALA A 93 6.62 -19.66 -5.54
N THR A 94 6.89 -19.83 -4.26
CA THR A 94 7.26 -18.73 -3.34
C THR A 94 8.74 -18.76 -2.93
N LYS A 95 9.59 -19.40 -3.74
CA LYS A 95 11.03 -19.40 -3.55
C LYS A 95 11.63 -18.03 -3.88
N LEU A 96 12.50 -17.52 -2.99
CA LEU A 96 13.18 -16.24 -3.23
C LEU A 96 14.02 -16.29 -4.51
N PRO A 97 14.07 -15.19 -5.28
CA PRO A 97 14.92 -15.07 -6.44
C PRO A 97 16.42 -14.99 -6.04
N THR A 98 17.29 -15.35 -6.97
CA THR A 98 18.73 -15.10 -6.84
C THR A 98 19.05 -13.60 -7.01
N GLU A 99 20.23 -13.15 -6.56
CA GLU A 99 20.65 -11.75 -6.74
C GLU A 99 20.61 -11.28 -8.20
N LEU A 100 21.07 -12.13 -9.13
CA LEU A 100 21.02 -11.83 -10.56
C LEU A 100 19.58 -11.67 -11.07
N GLU A 101 18.66 -12.52 -10.60
CA GLU A 101 17.24 -12.43 -10.94
C GLU A 101 16.62 -11.15 -10.35
N VAL A 102 16.99 -10.78 -9.12
CA VAL A 102 16.54 -9.54 -8.45
C VAL A 102 16.87 -8.30 -9.28
N THR A 103 18.14 -8.14 -9.68
CA THR A 103 18.56 -7.03 -10.53
C THR A 103 17.76 -6.99 -11.84
N GLY A 104 17.61 -8.16 -12.48
CA GLY A 104 16.83 -8.24 -13.72
C GLY A 104 15.34 -7.94 -13.55
N ILE A 105 14.74 -8.26 -12.40
CA ILE A 105 13.34 -7.93 -12.09
C ILE A 105 13.19 -6.41 -11.95
N ILE A 106 14.03 -5.76 -11.15
CA ILE A 106 13.95 -4.31 -10.91
C ILE A 106 14.16 -3.52 -12.21
N ASP A 107 15.18 -3.85 -13.00
CA ASP A 107 15.48 -3.12 -14.25
C ASP A 107 14.34 -3.25 -15.27
N LYS A 108 13.80 -4.46 -15.43
CA LYS A 108 12.67 -4.68 -16.34
C LYS A 108 11.41 -4.00 -15.84
N THR A 109 11.15 -4.03 -14.52
CA THR A 109 9.98 -3.36 -13.92
C THR A 109 10.07 -1.86 -14.07
N ARG A 110 11.25 -1.27 -13.80
CA ARG A 110 11.50 0.16 -14.00
C ARG A 110 11.19 0.57 -15.43
N ARG A 111 11.80 -0.10 -16.41
CA ARG A 111 11.59 0.21 -17.82
C ARG A 111 10.12 0.11 -18.21
N LYS A 112 9.47 -1.04 -17.95
CA LYS A 112 8.06 -1.26 -18.29
C LYS A 112 7.10 -0.31 -17.58
N THR A 113 7.43 0.10 -16.36
CA THR A 113 6.60 1.05 -15.61
C THR A 113 6.70 2.45 -16.20
N LEU A 114 7.92 2.92 -16.49
CA LEU A 114 8.12 4.25 -17.06
C LEU A 114 7.58 4.33 -18.50
N GLU A 115 7.78 3.31 -19.32
CA GLU A 115 7.14 3.19 -20.63
C GLU A 115 5.61 3.29 -20.52
N ALA A 116 4.99 2.55 -19.60
CA ALA A 116 3.54 2.60 -19.40
C ALA A 116 3.04 3.97 -18.87
N VAL A 117 3.86 4.71 -18.14
CA VAL A 117 3.54 6.09 -17.71
C VAL A 117 3.53 7.04 -18.91
N GLU A 118 4.51 6.91 -19.82
CA GLU A 118 4.61 7.73 -21.02
C GLU A 118 3.53 7.43 -22.06
N GLU A 119 3.11 6.16 -22.14
CA GLU A 119 2.09 5.67 -23.06
C GLU A 119 0.65 5.79 -22.51
N MET A 120 0.48 6.32 -21.29
CA MET A 120 -0.83 6.41 -20.66
C MET A 120 -1.76 7.34 -21.44
N PRO A 121 -2.93 6.85 -21.91
CA PRO A 121 -3.85 7.67 -22.67
C PRO A 121 -4.63 8.63 -21.77
N ASP A 122 -5.27 9.59 -22.37
CA ASP A 122 -6.31 10.38 -21.72
C ASP A 122 -7.53 9.49 -21.41
N PHE A 123 -7.97 9.45 -20.15
CA PHE A 123 -9.14 8.66 -19.75
C PHE A 123 -9.98 9.36 -18.67
N VAL A 124 -11.16 8.83 -18.46
CA VAL A 124 -12.02 9.13 -17.32
C VAL A 124 -12.28 7.85 -16.52
N VAL A 125 -12.43 7.99 -15.19
CA VAL A 125 -12.72 6.87 -14.30
C VAL A 125 -13.63 7.32 -13.17
N LYS A 126 -14.46 6.42 -12.68
CA LYS A 126 -15.32 6.62 -11.53
C LYS A 126 -14.60 6.09 -10.26
N GLN A 127 -14.52 6.92 -9.24
CA GLN A 127 -14.09 6.52 -7.89
C GLN A 127 -15.32 6.42 -6.98
N GLN A 128 -15.56 5.26 -6.40
CA GLN A 128 -16.47 5.05 -5.28
C GLN A 128 -15.63 5.07 -4.01
N ILE A 129 -15.88 6.03 -3.12
CA ILE A 129 -15.08 6.27 -1.93
C ILE A 129 -15.93 6.07 -0.68
N GLN A 130 -15.60 5.05 0.12
CA GLN A 130 -16.16 4.87 1.44
C GLN A 130 -15.23 5.53 2.45
N ARG A 131 -15.69 6.63 3.09
CA ARG A 131 -14.93 7.31 4.15
C ARG A 131 -15.36 6.81 5.51
N SER A 132 -14.40 6.63 6.40
CA SER A 132 -14.64 6.18 7.77
C SER A 132 -13.59 6.76 8.72
N VAL A 133 -13.93 6.77 10.02
CA VAL A 133 -13.08 7.30 11.08
C VAL A 133 -13.14 6.39 12.31
N GLY A 134 -12.02 6.26 13.00
CA GLY A 134 -11.90 5.51 14.25
C GLY A 134 -10.83 6.08 15.17
N TYR A 135 -10.70 5.54 16.37
CA TYR A 135 -9.55 5.85 17.21
C TYR A 135 -8.31 5.13 16.67
N ALA A 136 -7.19 5.85 16.59
CA ALA A 136 -5.95 5.28 16.08
C ALA A 136 -5.52 4.03 16.87
N GLY A 137 -5.06 3.01 16.14
CA GLY A 137 -4.60 1.74 16.70
C GLY A 137 -5.68 0.76 17.14
N THR A 138 -6.98 1.08 16.96
CA THR A 138 -8.07 0.15 17.32
C THR A 138 -8.51 -0.76 16.17
N GLY A 139 -8.19 -0.38 14.91
CA GLY A 139 -8.68 -1.08 13.71
C GLY A 139 -10.20 -1.08 13.56
N THR A 140 -10.92 -0.29 14.39
CA THR A 140 -12.38 -0.19 14.35
C THR A 140 -12.77 1.15 13.77
N PHE A 141 -13.51 1.11 12.66
CA PHE A 141 -13.94 2.28 11.93
C PHE A 141 -15.46 2.41 11.94
N ARG A 142 -15.92 3.63 12.12
CA ARG A 142 -17.31 4.03 11.91
C ARG A 142 -17.42 4.68 10.52
N SER A 143 -18.37 4.22 9.73
CA SER A 143 -18.69 4.86 8.45
C SER A 143 -19.04 6.34 8.67
N GLN A 144 -18.50 7.19 7.83
CA GLN A 144 -18.74 8.63 7.83
C GLN A 144 -19.67 9.01 6.68
N ASP A 145 -19.23 8.80 5.48
CA ASP A 145 -20.01 9.06 4.27
C ASP A 145 -19.48 8.22 3.09
N LYS A 146 -20.19 8.35 1.97
CA LYS A 146 -19.84 7.72 0.71
C LYS A 146 -19.86 8.77 -0.39
N LEU A 147 -18.77 8.85 -1.15
CA LEU A 147 -18.62 9.77 -2.26
C LEU A 147 -18.55 9.00 -3.58
N VAL A 148 -19.05 9.60 -4.63
CA VAL A 148 -18.76 9.22 -6.02
C VAL A 148 -18.03 10.40 -6.66
N VAL A 149 -16.84 10.14 -7.19
CA VAL A 149 -15.98 11.15 -7.80
C VAL A 149 -15.66 10.71 -9.23
N GLY A 150 -15.89 11.61 -10.19
CA GLY A 150 -15.38 11.46 -11.55
C GLY A 150 -13.97 12.01 -11.64
N VAL A 151 -13.04 11.21 -12.13
CA VAL A 151 -11.66 11.64 -12.34
C VAL A 151 -11.36 11.66 -13.82
N SER A 152 -10.81 12.76 -14.30
CA SER A 152 -10.26 12.88 -15.64
C SER A 152 -8.74 12.92 -15.55
N TYR A 153 -8.09 12.02 -16.26
CA TYR A 153 -6.63 11.94 -16.38
C TYR A 153 -6.20 12.35 -17.78
N ARG A 154 -5.17 13.17 -17.87
CA ARG A 154 -4.52 13.56 -19.12
C ARG A 154 -3.15 12.89 -19.21
N SER A 155 -2.76 12.56 -20.42
CA SER A 155 -1.42 12.02 -20.72
C SER A 155 -0.27 12.95 -20.30
N SER A 156 -0.55 14.25 -20.08
CA SER A 156 0.35 15.19 -19.43
C SER A 156 0.62 14.90 -17.95
N GLY A 157 -0.13 13.97 -17.32
CA GLY A 157 -0.11 13.69 -15.89
C GLY A 157 -1.05 14.58 -15.07
N GLU A 158 -1.85 15.46 -15.73
CA GLU A 158 -2.84 16.29 -15.04
C GLU A 158 -4.07 15.45 -14.68
N GLU A 159 -4.50 15.58 -13.42
CA GLU A 159 -5.70 14.93 -12.89
C GLU A 159 -6.71 16.00 -12.45
N SER A 160 -7.97 15.84 -12.83
CA SER A 160 -9.06 16.67 -12.35
C SER A 160 -10.15 15.82 -11.70
N TYR A 161 -10.74 16.32 -10.63
CA TYR A 161 -11.66 15.59 -9.76
C TYR A 161 -12.98 16.33 -9.67
N LYS A 162 -14.08 15.65 -10.02
CA LYS A 162 -15.44 16.17 -9.93
C LYS A 162 -16.25 15.36 -8.93
N LEU A 163 -16.76 16.00 -7.88
CA LEU A 163 -17.63 15.34 -6.92
C LEU A 163 -19.02 15.16 -7.55
N LEU A 164 -19.41 13.91 -7.79
CA LEU A 164 -20.68 13.59 -8.48
C LEU A 164 -21.82 13.29 -7.50
N SER A 165 -21.53 12.63 -6.37
CA SER A 165 -22.55 12.42 -5.33
C SER A 165 -21.95 12.30 -3.93
N ILE A 166 -22.78 12.59 -2.91
CA ILE A 166 -22.51 12.38 -1.49
C ILE A 166 -23.67 11.58 -0.90
N ASN A 167 -23.41 10.40 -0.36
CA ASN A 167 -24.42 9.50 0.22
C ASN A 167 -25.62 9.24 -0.72
N GLY A 168 -25.34 9.14 -2.02
CA GLY A 168 -26.34 8.94 -3.07
C GLY A 168 -27.04 10.25 -3.56
N ALA A 169 -26.82 11.39 -2.89
CA ALA A 169 -27.35 12.67 -3.34
C ALA A 169 -26.46 13.24 -4.46
N ILE A 170 -26.99 13.32 -5.67
CA ILE A 170 -26.28 13.84 -6.86
C ILE A 170 -25.98 15.33 -6.69
N GLN A 171 -24.76 15.73 -7.04
CA GLN A 171 -24.35 17.12 -7.03
C GLN A 171 -24.75 17.79 -8.35
N ILE A 172 -25.63 18.79 -8.28
CA ILE A 172 -26.18 19.48 -9.46
C ILE A 172 -25.13 20.34 -10.15
N ASN A 173 -24.12 20.81 -9.41
CA ASN A 173 -23.04 21.65 -9.91
C ASN A 173 -21.67 21.11 -9.48
N PRO A 174 -21.20 20.00 -10.07
CA PRO A 174 -19.94 19.34 -9.68
C PRO A 174 -18.69 20.20 -9.94
N GLU A 175 -18.81 21.29 -10.70
CA GLU A 175 -17.76 22.26 -11.00
C GLU A 175 -17.82 23.52 -10.12
N ALA A 176 -18.81 23.65 -9.25
CA ALA A 176 -18.90 24.78 -8.33
C ALA A 176 -17.70 24.77 -7.36
N LYS A 177 -17.30 25.95 -6.89
CA LYS A 177 -16.37 26.10 -5.76
C LYS A 177 -16.89 25.21 -4.63
N GLY A 178 -16.10 24.22 -4.21
CA GLY A 178 -16.53 23.22 -3.24
C GLY A 178 -16.41 21.79 -3.76
N GLY A 179 -15.54 21.52 -4.73
CA GLY A 179 -15.30 20.21 -5.30
C GLY A 179 -14.80 19.16 -4.30
N TYR A 180 -14.26 18.08 -4.78
CA TYR A 180 -13.80 16.94 -3.98
C TYR A 180 -12.90 17.33 -2.79
N SER A 181 -11.98 18.29 -2.97
CA SER A 181 -11.10 18.80 -1.90
C SER A 181 -11.84 19.57 -0.80
N GLU A 182 -13.00 20.14 -1.10
CA GLU A 182 -13.80 20.94 -0.16
C GLU A 182 -14.95 20.13 0.47
N ALA A 183 -15.13 18.87 0.05
CA ALA A 183 -16.13 17.97 0.65
C ALA A 183 -15.87 17.65 2.13
N GLY A 184 -14.81 18.26 2.70
CA GLY A 184 -14.34 18.02 4.07
C GLY A 184 -13.74 16.63 4.26
N GLY A 185 -13.14 16.38 5.43
CA GLY A 185 -12.50 15.09 5.73
C GLY A 185 -11.21 14.86 4.93
N THR A 186 -10.86 13.60 4.75
CA THR A 186 -9.65 13.18 4.01
C THR A 186 -9.95 13.01 2.54
N SER A 187 -9.11 13.57 1.67
CA SER A 187 -9.08 13.30 0.23
C SER A 187 -7.74 12.74 -0.19
N SER A 188 -7.70 12.01 -1.29
CA SER A 188 -6.49 11.42 -1.85
C SER A 188 -6.46 11.66 -3.37
N THR A 189 -5.25 11.86 -3.89
CA THR A 189 -4.98 12.07 -5.31
C THR A 189 -3.68 11.39 -5.69
N GLY A 190 -3.41 11.22 -7.01
CA GLY A 190 -2.15 10.66 -7.50
C GLY A 190 -2.04 9.14 -7.39
N GLU A 191 -3.17 8.42 -7.44
CA GLU A 191 -3.19 6.96 -7.36
C GLU A 191 -2.75 6.29 -8.66
N PHE A 192 -2.83 6.97 -9.81
CA PHE A 192 -2.64 6.36 -11.13
C PHE A 192 -1.17 6.10 -11.44
N VAL A 193 -0.44 7.08 -11.90
CA VAL A 193 0.95 6.90 -12.35
C VAL A 193 1.98 7.60 -11.49
N THR A 194 1.59 8.63 -10.77
CA THR A 194 2.50 9.52 -10.02
C THR A 194 3.31 8.75 -8.98
N MET A 195 2.68 7.84 -8.24
CA MET A 195 3.38 7.05 -7.22
C MET A 195 4.42 6.12 -7.84
N LEU A 196 4.04 5.33 -8.85
CA LEU A 196 4.97 4.41 -9.50
C LEU A 196 6.09 5.15 -10.22
N ALA A 197 5.78 6.27 -10.90
CA ALA A 197 6.78 7.14 -11.49
C ALA A 197 7.76 7.66 -10.42
N THR A 198 7.28 8.12 -9.28
CA THR A 198 8.13 8.58 -8.17
C THR A 198 9.06 7.48 -7.68
N ILE A 199 8.60 6.24 -7.56
CA ILE A 199 9.41 5.12 -7.09
C ILE A 199 10.47 4.71 -8.13
N PHE A 200 10.12 4.70 -9.43
CA PHE A 200 10.99 4.11 -10.47
C PHE A 200 11.83 5.10 -11.27
N LYS A 201 11.58 6.40 -11.20
CA LYS A 201 12.46 7.40 -11.83
C LYS A 201 13.86 7.34 -11.24
N ALA A 202 14.88 7.33 -12.11
CA ALA A 202 16.27 7.18 -11.69
C ALA A 202 16.76 8.32 -10.79
N GLU A 203 16.27 9.56 -11.04
CA GLU A 203 16.60 10.74 -10.24
C GLU A 203 16.09 10.67 -8.79
N ASN A 204 15.16 9.77 -8.49
CA ASN A 204 14.61 9.59 -7.14
C ASN A 204 15.39 8.56 -6.31
N GLU A 205 16.35 7.87 -6.92
CA GLU A 205 17.35 7.03 -6.22
C GLU A 205 16.71 6.06 -5.21
N ALA A 206 15.57 5.45 -5.60
CA ALA A 206 14.87 4.51 -4.72
C ALA A 206 15.70 3.26 -4.46
N ASP A 207 15.82 2.87 -3.21
CA ASP A 207 16.41 1.61 -2.78
C ASP A 207 15.39 0.48 -2.88
N PHE A 208 15.84 -0.73 -3.26
CA PHE A 208 14.99 -1.92 -3.37
C PHE A 208 15.64 -3.13 -2.71
N VAL A 209 14.95 -3.75 -1.77
CA VAL A 209 15.41 -4.96 -1.08
C VAL A 209 14.38 -6.07 -1.24
N PRO A 210 14.71 -7.22 -1.86
CA PRO A 210 13.80 -8.36 -1.94
C PRO A 210 13.64 -8.99 -0.55
N VAL A 211 12.42 -9.16 -0.08
CA VAL A 211 12.17 -9.65 1.29
C VAL A 211 11.40 -10.96 1.32
N GLN A 212 10.50 -11.18 0.38
CA GLN A 212 9.74 -12.42 0.28
C GLN A 212 9.05 -12.57 -1.09
N THR A 213 8.32 -13.65 -1.25
CA THR A 213 7.48 -13.91 -2.41
C THR A 213 6.05 -14.12 -1.96
N ASP A 214 5.10 -13.90 -2.88
CA ASP A 214 3.68 -14.08 -2.62
C ASP A 214 2.94 -14.49 -3.91
N ILE A 215 1.65 -14.79 -3.78
CA ILE A 215 0.76 -15.04 -4.91
C ILE A 215 -0.39 -14.03 -4.82
N ILE A 216 -0.45 -13.11 -5.77
CA ILE A 216 -1.54 -12.13 -5.90
C ILE A 216 -2.42 -12.50 -7.09
N ARG A 217 -3.70 -12.76 -6.86
CA ARG A 217 -4.67 -13.14 -7.90
C ARG A 217 -4.14 -14.25 -8.83
N GLY A 218 -3.52 -15.28 -8.24
CA GLY A 218 -2.94 -16.43 -8.96
C GLY A 218 -1.61 -16.17 -9.67
N ARG A 219 -1.02 -14.98 -9.51
CA ARG A 219 0.26 -14.60 -10.14
C ARG A 219 1.39 -14.63 -9.11
N ASN A 220 2.48 -15.30 -9.45
CA ASN A 220 3.67 -15.35 -8.60
C ASN A 220 4.35 -13.98 -8.56
N THR A 221 4.54 -13.46 -7.37
CA THR A 221 5.17 -12.14 -7.16
C THR A 221 6.40 -12.23 -6.29
N VAL A 222 7.32 -11.30 -6.49
CA VAL A 222 8.41 -11.01 -5.56
C VAL A 222 8.06 -9.70 -4.85
N MET A 223 8.12 -9.72 -3.54
CA MET A 223 7.89 -8.55 -2.71
C MET A 223 9.22 -7.86 -2.40
N PHE A 224 9.28 -6.59 -2.72
CA PHE A 224 10.41 -5.72 -2.41
C PHE A 224 10.00 -4.68 -1.37
N GLU A 225 10.85 -4.44 -0.41
CA GLU A 225 10.84 -3.18 0.34
C GLU A 225 11.49 -2.10 -0.51
N PHE A 226 10.95 -0.88 -0.42
CA PHE A 226 11.53 0.29 -1.07
C PHE A 226 11.55 1.49 -0.12
N ALA A 227 12.47 2.40 -0.38
CA ALA A 227 12.54 3.69 0.28
C ALA A 227 12.92 4.78 -0.72
N VAL A 228 12.32 5.96 -0.58
CA VAL A 228 12.64 7.17 -1.35
C VAL A 228 12.75 8.31 -0.34
N GLU A 229 13.88 8.97 -0.31
CA GLU A 229 14.13 10.07 0.61
C GLU A 229 13.23 11.29 0.34
N ARG A 230 13.06 12.14 1.35
CA ARG A 230 12.14 13.28 1.34
C ARG A 230 12.38 14.26 0.18
N ASP A 231 13.63 14.60 -0.10
CA ASP A 231 14.01 15.55 -1.16
C ASP A 231 13.79 14.98 -2.58
N LYS A 232 13.70 13.65 -2.71
CA LYS A 232 13.45 12.90 -3.94
C LYS A 232 11.96 12.60 -4.11
N ALA A 233 11.31 12.02 -3.11
CA ALA A 233 9.91 11.66 -3.14
C ALA A 233 9.00 12.87 -3.27
N LYS A 234 9.32 13.96 -2.57
CA LYS A 234 8.53 15.21 -2.53
C LYS A 234 7.04 14.97 -2.31
N GLN A 235 6.71 13.92 -1.54
CA GLN A 235 5.33 13.59 -1.25
C GLN A 235 4.72 14.69 -0.39
N ARG A 236 3.62 15.27 -0.84
CA ARG A 236 2.96 16.36 -0.13
C ARG A 236 1.79 15.83 0.69
N ILE A 237 1.78 16.19 1.98
CA ILE A 237 0.64 16.00 2.87
C ILE A 237 0.08 17.38 3.23
N VAL A 238 -1.24 17.50 3.11
CA VAL A 238 -1.96 18.73 3.45
C VAL A 238 -2.91 18.43 4.59
N SER A 239 -2.90 19.26 5.63
CA SER A 239 -3.85 19.23 6.72
C SER A 239 -4.51 20.59 6.82
N GLY A 240 -5.84 20.63 6.80
CA GLY A 240 -6.60 21.86 6.87
C GLY A 240 -7.88 21.67 7.66
N SER A 241 -8.20 22.62 8.54
CA SER A 241 -9.53 22.91 9.02
C SER A 241 -9.90 24.30 8.57
N THR A 242 -11.19 24.64 8.61
CA THR A 242 -11.71 25.94 8.15
C THR A 242 -10.83 27.13 8.60
N GLY A 243 -10.00 27.62 7.68
CA GLY A 243 -9.20 28.85 7.86
C GLY A 243 -7.68 28.69 7.99
N LEU A 244 -7.16 27.51 8.30
CA LEU A 244 -5.71 27.26 8.42
C LEU A 244 -5.32 25.99 7.70
N THR A 245 -4.69 26.11 6.55
CA THR A 245 -4.13 25.00 5.79
C THR A 245 -2.63 24.92 6.03
N GLN A 246 -2.16 23.79 6.52
CA GLN A 246 -0.74 23.46 6.68
C GLN A 246 -0.36 22.39 5.68
N SER A 247 0.87 22.43 5.16
CA SER A 247 1.38 21.38 4.32
C SER A 247 2.82 21.02 4.66
N THR A 248 3.19 19.78 4.46
CA THR A 248 4.56 19.30 4.59
C THR A 248 4.94 18.42 3.43
N ILE A 249 6.24 18.33 3.16
CA ILE A 249 6.84 17.39 2.21
C ILE A 249 7.46 16.26 3.02
N THR A 250 7.27 15.03 2.55
CA THR A 250 7.74 13.81 3.21
C THR A 250 8.47 12.92 2.21
N GLY A 251 9.32 12.03 2.73
CA GLY A 251 9.78 10.86 2.01
C GLY A 251 8.70 9.78 2.03
N MET A 252 9.03 8.64 1.44
CA MET A 252 8.17 7.46 1.48
C MET A 252 8.99 6.19 1.61
N LYS A 253 8.43 5.20 2.27
CA LYS A 253 8.91 3.82 2.26
C LYS A 253 7.74 2.86 2.16
N GLY A 254 8.01 1.63 1.83
CA GLY A 254 6.93 0.65 1.76
C GLY A 254 7.33 -0.66 1.14
N ARG A 255 6.35 -1.35 0.59
CA ARG A 255 6.49 -2.64 -0.07
C ARG A 255 5.78 -2.63 -1.42
N MET A 256 6.33 -3.38 -2.36
CA MET A 256 5.68 -3.59 -3.65
C MET A 256 5.75 -5.05 -4.05
N TRP A 257 4.71 -5.53 -4.68
CA TRP A 257 4.62 -6.89 -5.23
C TRP A 257 4.76 -6.81 -6.74
N ILE A 258 5.88 -7.31 -7.25
CA ILE A 258 6.19 -7.33 -8.67
C ILE A 258 5.89 -8.70 -9.23
N ASP A 259 5.08 -8.77 -10.27
CA ASP A 259 4.83 -10.00 -11.02
C ASP A 259 6.12 -10.55 -11.61
N ARG A 260 6.44 -11.80 -11.28
CA ARG A 260 7.70 -12.45 -11.66
C ARG A 260 7.80 -12.77 -13.16
N ALA A 261 6.67 -12.89 -13.86
CA ALA A 261 6.62 -13.18 -15.29
C ALA A 261 6.53 -11.89 -16.13
N ASP A 262 5.64 -10.99 -15.75
CA ASP A 262 5.34 -9.79 -16.53
C ASP A 262 6.14 -8.55 -16.10
N PHE A 263 6.80 -8.60 -14.94
CA PHE A 263 7.57 -7.48 -14.39
C PHE A 263 6.70 -6.22 -14.22
N ARG A 264 5.46 -6.39 -13.74
CA ARG A 264 4.52 -5.31 -13.45
C ARG A 264 4.20 -5.28 -11.96
N VAL A 265 4.00 -4.10 -11.43
CA VAL A 265 3.64 -3.91 -10.02
C VAL A 265 2.15 -4.19 -9.85
N LEU A 266 1.80 -5.23 -9.09
CA LEU A 266 0.41 -5.61 -8.82
C LEU A 266 -0.15 -4.99 -7.54
N ARG A 267 0.72 -4.64 -6.58
CA ARG A 267 0.37 -3.96 -5.33
C ARG A 267 1.51 -3.09 -4.86
N VAL A 268 1.17 -1.93 -4.29
CA VAL A 268 2.08 -1.07 -3.52
C VAL A 268 1.45 -0.79 -2.17
N GLU A 269 2.22 -0.96 -1.10
CA GLU A 269 1.95 -0.40 0.22
C GLU A 269 2.99 0.69 0.48
N SER A 270 2.59 1.86 0.90
CA SER A 270 3.50 2.96 1.22
C SER A 270 3.09 3.69 2.49
N GLU A 271 4.08 4.20 3.21
CA GLU A 271 3.88 5.13 4.31
C GLU A 271 4.81 6.34 4.16
N ALA A 272 4.33 7.48 4.61
CA ALA A 272 5.13 8.70 4.64
C ALA A 272 6.20 8.62 5.73
N THR A 273 7.41 9.05 5.40
CA THR A 273 8.52 9.19 6.34
C THR A 273 8.80 10.66 6.62
N GLU A 274 9.53 10.96 7.70
CA GLU A 274 9.97 12.31 8.04
C GLU A 274 8.82 13.33 8.16
N ILE A 275 7.67 12.90 8.70
CA ILE A 275 6.60 13.83 9.07
C ILE A 275 7.10 14.68 10.25
N PRO A 276 7.07 16.03 10.15
CA PRO A 276 7.58 16.89 11.21
C PRO A 276 6.82 16.73 12.54
N ASP A 277 7.54 16.77 13.65
CA ASP A 277 6.95 16.83 14.97
C ASP A 277 6.04 18.09 15.08
N GLY A 278 4.83 17.88 15.60
CA GLY A 278 3.84 18.97 15.73
C GLY A 278 2.96 19.17 14.48
N PHE A 279 3.22 18.50 13.35
CA PHE A 279 2.29 18.49 12.24
C PHE A 279 1.02 17.71 12.64
N PRO A 280 -0.20 18.17 12.26
CA PRO A 280 -1.45 17.53 12.68
C PRO A 280 -1.57 16.06 12.25
N VAL A 281 -1.07 15.71 11.05
CA VAL A 281 -1.00 14.32 10.58
C VAL A 281 0.28 13.69 11.12
N THR A 282 0.18 12.57 11.82
CA THR A 282 1.31 11.85 12.42
C THR A 282 1.67 10.57 11.69
N ALA A 283 0.78 10.05 10.84
CA ALA A 283 1.07 8.95 9.92
C ALA A 283 0.17 9.07 8.68
N ALA A 284 0.72 8.72 7.53
CA ALA A 284 -0.03 8.60 6.28
C ALA A 284 0.37 7.32 5.59
N ARG A 285 -0.59 6.44 5.34
CA ARG A 285 -0.40 5.12 4.73
C ARG A 285 -1.32 4.96 3.54
N ARG A 286 -0.86 4.24 2.53
CA ARG A 286 -1.65 3.93 1.34
C ARG A 286 -1.33 2.53 0.86
N THR A 287 -2.36 1.78 0.47
CA THR A 287 -2.24 0.53 -0.26
C THR A 287 -2.97 0.69 -1.58
N ILE A 288 -2.33 0.37 -2.70
CA ILE A 288 -2.96 0.38 -4.03
C ILE A 288 -2.81 -1.00 -4.64
N ASP A 289 -3.92 -1.59 -5.04
CA ASP A 289 -3.99 -2.78 -5.88
C ASP A 289 -4.21 -2.37 -7.33
N TYR A 290 -3.39 -2.90 -8.24
CA TYR A 290 -3.48 -2.67 -9.68
C TYR A 290 -4.02 -3.90 -10.38
N ASP A 291 -4.87 -3.72 -11.36
CA ASP A 291 -5.29 -4.81 -12.25
C ASP A 291 -5.41 -4.34 -13.70
N TRP A 292 -5.48 -5.31 -14.59
CA TRP A 292 -5.62 -5.06 -16.00
C TRP A 292 -7.05 -4.63 -16.34
N THR A 293 -7.17 -3.49 -17.00
CA THR A 293 -8.44 -2.96 -17.49
C THR A 293 -8.32 -2.52 -18.95
N MET A 294 -9.45 -2.44 -19.62
CA MET A 294 -9.52 -1.98 -21.00
C MET A 294 -9.92 -0.50 -21.05
N ILE A 295 -9.16 0.29 -21.82
CA ILE A 295 -9.59 1.63 -22.25
C ILE A 295 -9.66 1.59 -23.77
N ALA A 296 -10.87 1.73 -24.32
CA ALA A 296 -11.15 1.41 -25.72
C ALA A 296 -10.76 -0.04 -26.06
N GLU A 297 -9.81 -0.26 -26.96
CA GLU A 297 -9.37 -1.59 -27.41
C GLU A 297 -8.02 -2.02 -26.79
N GLU A 298 -7.41 -1.17 -25.97
CA GLU A 298 -6.08 -1.41 -25.38
C GLU A 298 -6.16 -1.73 -23.89
N LYS A 299 -5.18 -2.52 -23.42
CA LYS A 299 -5.13 -3.06 -22.06
C LYS A 299 -4.06 -2.33 -21.23
N TYR A 300 -4.48 -1.72 -20.12
CA TYR A 300 -3.62 -0.97 -19.21
C TYR A 300 -3.68 -1.57 -17.80
N LEU A 301 -2.57 -1.48 -17.06
CA LEU A 301 -2.52 -1.85 -15.65
C LEU A 301 -2.80 -0.59 -14.82
N LEU A 302 -3.97 -0.53 -14.20
CA LEU A 302 -4.48 0.65 -13.51
C LEU A 302 -4.97 0.31 -12.11
N PRO A 303 -5.13 1.31 -11.21
CA PRO A 303 -5.67 1.09 -9.87
C PRO A 303 -7.06 0.44 -9.92
N LEU A 304 -7.23 -0.59 -9.11
CA LEU A 304 -8.51 -1.27 -8.88
C LEU A 304 -9.13 -0.84 -7.56
N VAL A 305 -8.30 -0.85 -6.50
CA VAL A 305 -8.68 -0.44 -5.15
C VAL A 305 -7.51 0.33 -4.52
N SER A 306 -7.83 1.39 -3.77
CA SER A 306 -6.89 2.11 -2.92
C SER A 306 -7.45 2.24 -1.50
N ASP A 307 -6.64 1.93 -0.49
CA ASP A 307 -6.94 2.13 0.94
C ASP A 307 -5.99 3.20 1.48
N VAL A 308 -6.51 4.39 1.74
CA VAL A 308 -5.73 5.54 2.23
C VAL A 308 -6.08 5.81 3.68
N ARG A 309 -5.07 5.87 4.54
CA ARG A 309 -5.23 6.10 5.98
C ARG A 309 -4.35 7.24 6.45
N LEU A 310 -4.93 8.14 7.21
CA LEU A 310 -4.21 9.21 7.90
C LEU A 310 -4.47 9.09 9.40
N THR A 311 -3.39 9.14 10.18
CA THR A 311 -3.50 9.34 11.63
C THR A 311 -3.38 10.81 11.92
N VAL A 312 -4.42 11.38 12.52
CA VAL A 312 -4.51 12.81 12.82
C VAL A 312 -4.60 12.99 14.34
N ARG A 313 -3.86 13.95 14.86
CA ARG A 313 -3.93 14.32 16.27
C ARG A 313 -4.81 15.54 16.44
N GLU A 314 -5.86 15.41 17.25
CA GLU A 314 -6.80 16.47 17.54
C GLU A 314 -7.19 16.43 19.03
N GLY A 315 -7.11 17.57 19.74
CA GLY A 315 -7.50 17.68 21.14
C GLY A 315 -6.79 16.70 22.08
N GLY A 316 -5.53 16.34 21.81
CA GLY A 316 -4.76 15.37 22.60
C GLY A 316 -5.12 13.90 22.33
N ARG A 317 -6.01 13.62 21.38
CA ARG A 317 -6.39 12.27 20.94
C ARG A 317 -5.90 12.02 19.52
N ALA A 318 -5.63 10.75 19.21
CA ALA A 318 -5.27 10.32 17.85
C ALA A 318 -6.47 9.62 17.21
N PHE A 319 -6.84 10.10 16.03
CA PHE A 319 -7.89 9.50 15.19
C PHE A 319 -7.24 8.96 13.91
N GLU A 320 -7.81 7.92 13.37
CA GLU A 320 -7.44 7.38 12.07
C GLU A 320 -8.61 7.56 11.11
N THR A 321 -8.38 8.28 10.02
CA THR A 321 -9.33 8.37 8.90
C THR A 321 -8.96 7.34 7.86
N ARG A 322 -9.95 6.77 7.19
CA ARG A 322 -9.77 5.77 6.15
C ARG A 322 -10.66 6.08 4.96
N ASN A 323 -10.06 6.14 3.78
CA ASN A 323 -10.76 6.20 2.50
C ASN A 323 -10.49 4.89 1.76
N LEU A 324 -11.52 4.08 1.62
CA LEU A 324 -11.48 2.91 0.77
C LEU A 324 -12.07 3.28 -0.59
N ILE A 325 -11.25 3.29 -1.63
CA ILE A 325 -11.55 3.79 -2.95
C ILE A 325 -11.58 2.61 -3.93
N ARG A 326 -12.70 2.41 -4.62
CA ARG A 326 -12.82 1.49 -5.75
C ARG A 326 -12.85 2.29 -7.05
N PHE A 327 -12.03 1.88 -8.01
CA PHE A 327 -11.97 2.46 -9.34
C PHE A 327 -12.79 1.61 -10.30
N THR A 328 -13.75 2.23 -10.99
CA THR A 328 -14.65 1.54 -11.91
C THR A 328 -14.85 2.36 -13.18
N ASN A 329 -15.31 1.71 -14.25
CA ASN A 329 -15.70 2.40 -15.48
C ASN A 329 -14.58 3.27 -16.08
N TYR A 330 -13.41 2.69 -16.28
CA TYR A 330 -12.36 3.32 -17.07
C TYR A 330 -12.83 3.45 -18.53
N GLN A 331 -12.80 4.67 -19.05
CA GLN A 331 -13.29 5.00 -20.39
C GLN A 331 -12.38 6.02 -21.04
N LYS A 332 -12.44 6.09 -22.38
CA LYS A 332 -11.71 7.12 -23.13
C LYS A 332 -12.17 8.51 -22.68
N PHE A 333 -11.23 9.44 -22.60
CA PHE A 333 -11.52 10.83 -22.24
C PHE A 333 -12.62 11.43 -23.15
N GLY A 334 -13.48 12.26 -22.56
CA GLY A 334 -14.63 12.84 -23.24
C GLY A 334 -15.90 12.01 -23.14
N THR A 335 -15.85 10.84 -22.49
CA THR A 335 -17.04 10.06 -22.16
C THR A 335 -17.66 10.54 -20.85
N ASP A 336 -18.98 10.63 -20.77
CA ASP A 336 -19.68 11.00 -19.54
C ASP A 336 -19.65 9.86 -18.52
N ILE A 337 -19.36 10.19 -17.27
CA ILE A 337 -19.44 9.25 -16.14
C ILE A 337 -20.88 9.25 -15.62
N ILE A 338 -21.51 8.09 -15.72
CA ILE A 338 -22.91 7.89 -15.29
C ILE A 338 -22.92 7.32 -13.86
N ILE A 339 -23.77 7.85 -12.99
CA ILE A 339 -24.05 7.30 -11.67
C ILE A 339 -25.10 6.21 -11.83
N GLY A 340 -24.78 4.99 -11.39
CA GLY A 340 -25.67 3.82 -11.45
C GLY A 340 -26.08 3.32 -10.06
N PRO A 341 -26.99 2.32 -10.01
CA PRO A 341 -27.41 1.69 -8.75
C PRO A 341 -26.24 1.09 -7.96
N GLU A 342 -25.22 0.56 -8.63
CA GLU A 342 -24.00 0.00 -8.04
C GLU A 342 -23.21 1.01 -7.21
N ASP A 343 -23.39 2.30 -7.45
CA ASP A 343 -22.74 3.36 -6.69
C ASP A 343 -23.29 3.49 -5.26
N SER A 344 -24.43 2.89 -4.98
CA SER A 344 -25.02 2.82 -3.63
C SER A 344 -24.48 1.64 -2.81
N GLU A 345 -23.84 0.65 -3.43
CA GLU A 345 -23.29 -0.51 -2.72
C GLU A 345 -22.04 -0.14 -1.88
N PRO A 346 -21.82 -0.82 -0.74
CA PRO A 346 -20.61 -0.63 0.05
C PRO A 346 -19.34 -0.97 -0.73
N VAL A 347 -18.32 -0.14 -0.61
CA VAL A 347 -16.98 -0.46 -1.12
C VAL A 347 -16.36 -1.51 -0.22
N THR A 348 -16.02 -2.67 -0.79
CA THR A 348 -15.36 -3.76 -0.06
C THR A 348 -13.90 -3.86 -0.47
N GLU A 349 -13.04 -4.27 0.49
CA GLU A 349 -11.67 -4.64 0.18
C GLU A 349 -11.65 -5.82 -0.79
N GLU A 350 -10.76 -5.79 -1.76
CA GLU A 350 -10.48 -6.96 -2.55
C GLU A 350 -9.70 -7.96 -1.71
N LYS A 351 -10.13 -9.21 -1.72
CA LYS A 351 -9.36 -10.28 -1.06
C LYS A 351 -8.10 -10.52 -1.88
N PRO A 352 -6.93 -10.52 -1.25
CA PRO A 352 -5.65 -10.77 -1.90
C PRO A 352 -5.58 -12.14 -2.55
#